data_ee99dda509f5a7f5daa8855088ef1f77
#
_entry.id   ee99dda509f5a7f5daa8855088ef1f77
#
_cell.length_a   1.000
_cell.length_b   1.000
_cell.length_c   1.000
_cell.angle_alpha   90.00
_cell.angle_beta   90.00
_cell.angle_gamma   90.00
#
_symmetry.space_group_name_H-M   'P 1'
#
loop_
_entity.id
_entity.type
_entity.pdbx_description
1 polymer ?
#
loop_
_entity_poly.entity_id
_entity_poly.type
_entity_poly.pdbx_seq_one_letter_code
_entity_poly.pdbx_strand_id
1 'polypeptide(L)'
;MDRSAYSRGVSTIGERRRRPGPTVRDRVTEFRDGARLEREDRVITEEPLELRVGWPGRPAERVAVTMRTPGHDFELAAGWMVHEGITTPRDVRAVRYCTDETLGELEEFNVVTVDLAGPPLTLPAARLVSSACGVCGTDTVQDVLARAEATDPVTLSVATVLALPDRLREQQPGFGRTGGVHAAGLFEADGTRVVVREDVGRHNAVDKVVGSRILTAQRMPPVLVLSGRIGFELVQKAVVSGLGALVAVGAPTSLAVSLAREAGVVMVGFDRGGRFVAYAGAERLRD
;
A
#
# COMPACT_ATOMS: atom_id res chain seq x y z
N MET A 1 8.63 42.62 -17.84
CA MET A 1 8.26 41.23 -17.50
C MET A 1 9.36 40.68 -16.63
N ASP A 2 9.07 40.66 -15.35
CA ASP A 2 10.02 40.41 -14.27
C ASP A 2 10.23 38.90 -14.07
N ARG A 3 11.49 38.44 -14.18
CA ARG A 3 11.91 37.04 -13.99
C ARG A 3 12.54 36.81 -12.61
N SER A 4 11.97 37.44 -11.57
CA SER A 4 12.60 37.49 -10.24
C SER A 4 11.81 36.79 -9.13
N ALA A 5 11.28 35.58 -9.34
CA ALA A 5 10.53 34.91 -8.27
C ALA A 5 10.85 33.41 -8.08
N TYR A 6 12.02 32.92 -8.49
CA TYR A 6 12.43 31.52 -8.26
C TYR A 6 13.86 31.40 -7.73
N SER A 7 14.19 32.15 -6.67
CA SER A 7 15.39 31.86 -5.88
C SER A 7 15.03 31.66 -4.43
N ARG A 8 14.61 30.46 -4.05
CA ARG A 8 14.59 30.04 -2.66
C ARG A 8 15.65 28.97 -2.44
N GLY A 9 16.74 29.41 -1.81
CA GLY A 9 17.58 28.66 -0.89
C GLY A 9 18.25 27.42 -1.47
N VAL A 10 19.32 27.56 -2.23
CA VAL A 10 20.35 26.52 -2.35
C VAL A 10 20.93 26.34 -0.95
N SER A 11 20.58 25.24 -0.30
CA SER A 11 21.20 24.81 0.95
C SER A 11 22.62 24.39 0.68
N THR A 12 23.54 24.89 1.46
CA THR A 12 24.98 24.68 1.39
C THR A 12 25.31 23.18 1.58
N ILE A 13 26.23 22.71 0.74
CA ILE A 13 26.86 21.38 0.77
C ILE A 13 27.30 21.02 2.21
N GLY A 14 26.76 19.95 2.79
CA GLY A 14 27.30 19.38 4.02
C GLY A 14 26.30 18.79 5.04
N GLU A 15 25.03 19.10 4.98
CA GLU A 15 24.05 18.45 5.87
C GLU A 15 23.44 17.23 5.20
N ARG A 16 23.73 16.02 5.72
CA ARG A 16 22.97 14.81 5.37
C ARG A 16 21.49 15.14 5.57
N ARG A 17 20.73 15.19 4.49
CA ARG A 17 19.29 15.44 4.56
C ARG A 17 18.65 14.43 5.49
N ARG A 18 17.85 14.91 6.43
CA ARG A 18 16.98 14.04 7.22
C ARG A 18 16.00 13.38 6.26
N ARG A 19 15.82 12.06 6.41
CA ARG A 19 14.78 11.32 5.72
C ARG A 19 13.46 12.09 5.82
N PRO A 20 12.74 12.32 4.70
CA PRO A 20 11.48 13.03 4.71
C PRO A 20 10.48 12.36 5.66
N GLY A 21 9.79 13.16 6.45
CA GLY A 21 8.69 12.67 7.29
C GLY A 21 7.42 12.44 6.47
N PRO A 22 6.43 11.76 7.03
CA PRO A 22 5.17 11.47 6.33
C PRO A 22 4.28 12.71 6.11
N THR A 23 4.60 13.85 6.74
CA THR A 23 3.84 15.11 6.60
C THR A 23 4.77 16.30 6.56
N VAL A 24 4.39 17.33 5.81
CA VAL A 24 5.02 18.66 5.80
C VAL A 24 4.04 19.71 6.30
N ARG A 25 4.57 20.86 6.76
CA ARG A 25 3.78 22.04 7.09
C ARG A 25 3.79 22.99 5.92
N ASP A 26 2.63 23.55 5.60
CA ASP A 26 2.49 24.52 4.54
C ASP A 26 1.60 25.70 4.99
N ARG A 27 1.84 26.87 4.44
CA ARG A 27 0.96 28.03 4.66
C ARG A 27 -0.18 27.99 3.67
N VAL A 28 -1.40 28.02 4.20
CA VAL A 28 -2.63 27.97 3.40
C VAL A 28 -3.55 29.13 3.72
N THR A 29 -4.37 29.49 2.76
CA THR A 29 -5.45 30.44 2.95
C THR A 29 -6.76 29.68 3.11
N GLU A 30 -7.36 29.76 4.28
CA GLU A 30 -8.68 29.20 4.56
C GLU A 30 -9.76 30.25 4.34
N PHE A 31 -10.82 29.87 3.66
CA PHE A 31 -12.05 30.65 3.56
C PHE A 31 -13.13 30.00 4.41
N ARG A 32 -13.57 30.72 5.46
CA ARG A 32 -14.60 30.23 6.38
C ARG A 32 -15.62 31.37 6.65
N ASP A 33 -16.89 31.09 6.41
CA ASP A 33 -17.99 32.00 6.64
C ASP A 33 -17.80 33.38 5.95
N GLY A 34 -17.20 33.37 4.74
CA GLY A 34 -16.88 34.57 3.97
C GLY A 34 -15.62 35.33 4.42
N ALA A 35 -14.98 34.88 5.48
CA ALA A 35 -13.70 35.46 5.96
C ALA A 35 -12.50 34.71 5.34
N ARG A 36 -11.44 35.47 5.08
CA ARG A 36 -10.14 34.93 4.62
C ARG A 36 -9.18 34.91 5.82
N LEU A 37 -8.61 33.71 6.07
CA LEU A 37 -7.69 33.48 7.18
C LEU A 37 -6.41 32.80 6.66
N GLU A 38 -5.25 33.34 7.04
CA GLU A 38 -3.96 32.67 6.78
C GLU A 38 -3.64 31.79 7.97
N ARG A 39 -3.35 30.51 7.71
CA ARG A 39 -2.95 29.56 8.75
C ARG A 39 -1.91 28.56 8.26
N GLU A 40 -1.26 27.90 9.19
CA GLU A 40 -0.41 26.75 8.93
C GLU A 40 -1.28 25.49 8.88
N ASP A 41 -1.05 24.64 7.87
CA ASP A 41 -1.70 23.34 7.74
C ASP A 41 -0.67 22.23 7.61
N ARG A 42 -1.10 20.99 7.81
CA ARG A 42 -0.29 19.79 7.56
C ARG A 42 -0.77 19.10 6.30
N VAL A 43 0.15 18.89 5.39
CA VAL A 43 -0.08 18.20 4.12
C VAL A 43 0.67 16.88 4.15
N ILE A 44 0.08 15.83 3.58
CA ILE A 44 0.77 14.55 3.44
C ILE A 44 1.94 14.68 2.49
N THR A 45 3.07 14.07 2.82
CA THR A 45 4.22 14.00 1.91
C THR A 45 3.96 12.96 0.85
N GLU A 46 4.16 13.32 -0.41
CA GLU A 46 4.13 12.43 -1.55
C GLU A 46 5.45 12.58 -2.32
N GLU A 47 6.18 11.49 -2.47
CA GLU A 47 7.46 11.46 -3.19
C GLU A 47 7.57 10.21 -4.06
N PRO A 48 8.33 10.27 -5.17
CA PRO A 48 8.62 9.09 -5.96
C PRO A 48 9.47 8.09 -5.18
N LEU A 49 9.27 6.81 -5.41
CA LEU A 49 10.12 5.72 -4.97
C LEU A 49 10.45 4.84 -6.15
N GLU A 50 11.73 4.78 -6.50
CA GLU A 50 12.25 3.85 -7.50
C GLU A 50 12.47 2.48 -6.87
N LEU A 51 11.88 1.46 -7.47
CA LEU A 51 12.03 0.06 -7.07
C LEU A 51 12.99 -0.64 -8.01
N ARG A 52 14.01 -1.27 -7.42
CA ARG A 52 14.99 -2.10 -8.12
C ARG A 52 14.96 -3.52 -7.60
N VAL A 53 15.24 -4.48 -8.47
CA VAL A 53 15.45 -5.88 -8.11
C VAL A 53 16.90 -6.26 -8.39
N GLY A 54 17.53 -6.91 -7.41
CA GLY A 54 18.89 -7.45 -7.54
C GLY A 54 18.92 -8.95 -7.27
N TRP A 55 19.84 -9.67 -7.93
CA TRP A 55 20.10 -11.09 -7.67
C TRP A 55 21.57 -11.42 -7.97
N PRO A 56 22.09 -12.57 -7.49
CA PRO A 56 23.50 -12.91 -7.67
C PRO A 56 23.99 -12.85 -9.12
N GLY A 57 25.11 -12.21 -9.34
CA GLY A 57 25.78 -12.14 -10.64
C GLY A 57 25.24 -11.08 -11.62
N ARG A 58 24.30 -10.24 -11.18
CA ARG A 58 23.77 -9.14 -12.01
C ARG A 58 23.67 -7.83 -11.21
N PRO A 59 23.91 -6.69 -11.85
CA PRO A 59 23.58 -5.40 -11.24
C PRO A 59 22.07 -5.30 -10.99
N ALA A 60 21.67 -4.51 -10.00
CA ALA A 60 20.26 -4.27 -9.73
C ALA A 60 19.58 -3.54 -10.90
N GLU A 61 18.41 -4.01 -11.31
CA GLU A 61 17.63 -3.47 -12.43
C GLU A 61 16.40 -2.71 -11.90
N ARG A 62 16.10 -1.55 -12.49
CA ARG A 62 14.90 -0.79 -12.19
C ARG A 62 13.67 -1.49 -12.77
N VAL A 63 12.65 -1.72 -11.95
CA VAL A 63 11.40 -2.37 -12.34
C VAL A 63 10.20 -1.44 -12.28
N ALA A 64 10.19 -0.43 -11.39
CA ALA A 64 9.10 0.52 -11.28
C ALA A 64 9.53 1.83 -10.61
N VAL A 65 8.70 2.86 -10.78
CA VAL A 65 8.67 4.05 -9.93
C VAL A 65 7.23 4.26 -9.48
N THR A 66 7.01 4.41 -8.17
CA THR A 66 5.69 4.67 -7.59
C THR A 66 5.70 5.93 -6.75
N MET A 67 4.58 6.67 -6.72
CA MET A 67 4.39 7.77 -5.77
C MET A 67 3.93 7.19 -4.44
N ARG A 68 4.58 7.59 -3.33
CA ARG A 68 4.25 7.05 -2.00
C ARG A 68 4.37 8.10 -0.90
N THR A 69 3.77 7.86 0.24
CA THR A 69 4.10 8.55 1.49
C THR A 69 5.36 7.93 2.10
N PRO A 70 6.44 8.71 2.34
CA PRO A 70 7.68 8.22 2.94
C PRO A 70 7.45 7.47 4.25
N GLY A 71 8.18 6.37 4.41
CA GLY A 71 8.10 5.47 5.55
C GLY A 71 7.60 4.09 5.16
N HIS A 72 8.18 3.07 5.82
CA HIS A 72 7.92 1.67 5.50
C HIS A 72 8.23 1.29 4.04
N ASP A 73 9.22 1.94 3.44
CA ASP A 73 9.57 1.78 2.03
C ASP A 73 10.08 0.38 1.70
N PHE A 74 10.73 -0.28 2.66
CA PHE A 74 11.19 -1.67 2.51
C PHE A 74 10.01 -2.64 2.48
N GLU A 75 9.01 -2.40 3.34
CA GLU A 75 7.76 -3.16 3.35
C GLU A 75 7.01 -2.96 2.03
N LEU A 76 6.89 -1.70 1.56
CA LEU A 76 6.30 -1.38 0.26
C LEU A 76 6.98 -2.15 -0.87
N ALA A 77 8.31 -2.10 -0.94
CA ALA A 77 9.08 -2.74 -2.00
C ALA A 77 8.90 -4.27 -2.00
N ALA A 78 9.02 -4.91 -0.83
CA ALA A 78 8.85 -6.36 -0.70
C ALA A 78 7.44 -6.82 -1.09
N GLY A 79 6.40 -6.14 -0.58
CA GLY A 79 5.00 -6.45 -0.90
C GLY A 79 4.69 -6.25 -2.38
N TRP A 80 5.16 -5.14 -2.95
CA TRP A 80 4.97 -4.84 -4.37
C TRP A 80 5.60 -5.91 -5.27
N MET A 81 6.86 -6.33 -5.00
CA MET A 81 7.55 -7.36 -5.80
C MET A 81 6.78 -8.69 -5.84
N VAL A 82 6.22 -9.09 -4.71
CA VAL A 82 5.42 -10.34 -4.63
C VAL A 82 4.07 -10.17 -5.35
N HIS A 83 3.38 -9.06 -5.16
CA HIS A 83 2.10 -8.82 -5.79
C HIS A 83 2.19 -8.71 -7.32
N GLU A 84 3.28 -8.16 -7.84
CA GLU A 84 3.54 -8.10 -9.29
C GLU A 84 4.08 -9.44 -9.86
N GLY A 85 4.25 -10.46 -9.02
CA GLY A 85 4.74 -11.77 -9.46
C GLY A 85 6.21 -11.79 -9.88
N ILE A 86 7.00 -10.81 -9.43
CA ILE A 86 8.44 -10.76 -9.72
C ILE A 86 9.19 -11.82 -8.90
N THR A 87 8.70 -12.09 -7.69
CA THR A 87 9.32 -13.04 -6.77
C THR A 87 8.29 -13.69 -5.85
N THR A 88 8.71 -14.72 -5.12
CA THR A 88 7.94 -15.28 -4.00
C THR A 88 8.40 -14.67 -2.67
N PRO A 89 7.58 -14.72 -1.60
CA PRO A 89 7.99 -14.27 -0.26
C PRO A 89 9.29 -14.91 0.24
N ARG A 90 9.54 -16.18 -0.13
CA ARG A 90 10.69 -16.98 0.33
C ARG A 90 12.00 -16.57 -0.32
N ASP A 91 11.95 -15.96 -1.48
CA ASP A 91 13.12 -15.57 -2.27
C ASP A 91 13.63 -14.16 -1.95
N VAL A 92 12.86 -13.35 -1.21
CA VAL A 92 13.31 -12.05 -0.71
C VAL A 92 14.38 -12.26 0.37
N ARG A 93 15.60 -11.79 0.11
CA ARG A 93 16.75 -11.94 1.03
C ARG A 93 17.00 -10.69 1.85
N ALA A 94 16.97 -9.54 1.20
CA ALA A 94 17.21 -8.26 1.85
C ALA A 94 16.49 -7.14 1.09
N VAL A 95 16.25 -6.04 1.77
CA VAL A 95 15.78 -4.80 1.16
C VAL A 95 16.64 -3.67 1.71
N ARG A 96 17.14 -2.82 0.85
CA ARG A 96 18.05 -1.73 1.21
C ARG A 96 17.82 -0.49 0.38
N TYR A 97 18.13 0.68 0.93
CA TYR A 97 18.28 1.87 0.12
C TYR A 97 19.52 1.76 -0.76
N CYS A 98 19.47 2.37 -1.94
CA CYS A 98 20.65 2.55 -2.75
C CYS A 98 21.58 3.57 -2.07
N THR A 99 22.86 3.20 -1.92
CA THR A 99 23.91 4.05 -1.34
C THR A 99 24.92 4.48 -2.38
N ASP A 100 24.54 4.44 -3.68
CA ASP A 100 25.40 4.82 -4.77
C ASP A 100 25.68 6.33 -4.71
N GLU A 101 26.96 6.71 -4.65
CA GLU A 101 27.39 8.10 -4.60
C GLU A 101 27.04 8.91 -5.87
N THR A 102 26.63 8.22 -6.95
CA THR A 102 26.16 8.85 -8.18
C THR A 102 24.71 9.33 -8.12
N LEU A 103 23.97 8.95 -7.06
CA LEU A 103 22.60 9.41 -6.85
C LEU A 103 22.59 10.91 -6.53
N GLY A 104 21.72 11.65 -7.19
CA GLY A 104 21.46 13.04 -6.86
C GLY A 104 20.85 13.21 -5.47
N GLU A 105 20.99 14.41 -4.89
CA GLU A 105 20.42 14.71 -3.56
C GLU A 105 18.92 14.42 -3.42
N LEU A 106 18.17 14.47 -4.52
CA LEU A 106 16.73 14.16 -4.55
C LEU A 106 16.43 12.65 -4.58
N GLU A 107 17.45 11.84 -4.85
CA GLU A 107 17.31 10.38 -4.98
C GLU A 107 17.70 9.65 -3.69
N GLU A 108 18.39 10.33 -2.76
CA GLU A 108 18.70 9.79 -1.45
C GLU A 108 17.39 9.39 -0.74
N PHE A 109 17.27 8.13 -0.29
CA PHE A 109 16.07 7.52 0.27
C PHE A 109 14.87 7.31 -0.69
N ASN A 110 15.03 7.64 -1.97
CA ASN A 110 13.98 7.43 -2.99
C ASN A 110 14.30 6.28 -3.97
N VAL A 111 15.34 5.51 -3.70
CA VAL A 111 15.70 4.31 -4.46
C VAL A 111 15.87 3.13 -3.51
N VAL A 112 15.07 2.08 -3.70
CA VAL A 112 15.11 0.85 -2.90
C VAL A 112 15.39 -0.33 -3.79
N THR A 113 16.33 -1.18 -3.38
CA THR A 113 16.64 -2.45 -4.03
C THR A 113 16.14 -3.62 -3.16
N VAL A 114 15.41 -4.53 -3.77
CA VAL A 114 15.05 -5.84 -3.20
C VAL A 114 16.03 -6.86 -3.74
N ASP A 115 16.83 -7.45 -2.88
CA ASP A 115 17.80 -8.48 -3.23
C ASP A 115 17.15 -9.86 -3.10
N LEU A 116 17.16 -10.64 -4.17
CA LEU A 116 16.57 -11.97 -4.27
C LEU A 116 17.60 -13.09 -4.13
N ALA A 117 17.14 -14.28 -3.76
CA ALA A 117 17.98 -15.47 -3.67
C ALA A 117 18.49 -15.95 -5.04
N GLY A 118 17.74 -15.72 -6.09
CA GLY A 118 17.98 -16.12 -7.47
C GLY A 118 17.33 -15.18 -8.45
N PRO A 119 17.33 -15.50 -9.75
CA PRO A 119 16.71 -14.68 -10.77
C PRO A 119 15.21 -14.46 -10.49
N PRO A 120 14.66 -13.29 -10.86
CA PRO A 120 13.23 -13.02 -10.73
C PRO A 120 12.41 -13.96 -11.62
N LEU A 121 11.17 -14.25 -11.20
CA LEU A 121 10.23 -15.07 -11.97
C LEU A 121 9.81 -14.36 -13.26
N THR A 122 9.61 -13.05 -13.16
CA THR A 122 9.29 -12.16 -14.29
C THR A 122 10.03 -10.85 -14.12
N LEU A 123 10.35 -10.19 -15.24
CA LEU A 123 10.86 -8.82 -15.24
C LEU A 123 9.89 -7.97 -16.06
N PRO A 124 9.04 -7.17 -15.42
CA PRO A 124 8.22 -6.22 -16.15
C PRO A 124 9.11 -5.17 -16.82
N ALA A 125 8.72 -4.70 -18.01
CA ALA A 125 9.34 -3.50 -18.57
C ALA A 125 9.18 -2.35 -17.55
N ALA A 126 10.28 -1.64 -17.26
CA ALA A 126 10.27 -0.56 -16.28
C ALA A 126 9.14 0.44 -16.58
N ARG A 127 8.22 0.62 -15.63
CA ARG A 127 7.02 1.44 -15.80
C ARG A 127 6.91 2.49 -14.70
N LEU A 128 6.32 3.63 -15.05
CA LEU A 128 5.80 4.55 -14.05
C LEU A 128 4.46 3.99 -13.56
N VAL A 129 4.40 3.55 -12.31
CA VAL A 129 3.18 3.04 -11.68
C VAL A 129 2.49 4.22 -10.99
N SER A 130 1.37 4.67 -11.54
CA SER A 130 0.53 5.66 -10.88
C SER A 130 -0.16 5.01 -9.68
N SER A 131 -0.11 5.67 -8.52
CA SER A 131 -0.86 5.26 -7.31
C SER A 131 -2.39 5.24 -7.52
N ALA A 132 -2.87 5.86 -8.59
CA ALA A 132 -4.29 5.93 -8.96
C ALA A 132 -4.72 4.85 -9.96
N CYS A 133 -3.79 4.22 -10.68
CA CYS A 133 -4.09 3.26 -11.74
C CYS A 133 -3.13 2.07 -11.63
N GLY A 134 -3.58 1.00 -10.99
CA GLY A 134 -2.78 -0.20 -10.72
C GLY A 134 -2.67 -1.18 -11.88
N VAL A 135 -3.47 -1.05 -12.94
CA VAL A 135 -3.47 -2.03 -14.04
C VAL A 135 -3.12 -1.38 -15.36
N CYS A 136 -1.92 -1.61 -15.80
CA CYS A 136 -1.59 -1.78 -17.21
C CYS A 136 -1.11 -3.24 -17.42
N GLY A 137 -1.73 -4.20 -16.76
CA GLY A 137 -1.44 -5.62 -16.86
C GLY A 137 -2.59 -6.38 -17.50
N THR A 138 -2.24 -7.34 -18.30
CA THR A 138 -3.12 -8.28 -19.01
C THR A 138 -3.61 -9.41 -18.10
N ASP A 139 -3.51 -9.28 -16.77
CA ASP A 139 -3.92 -10.33 -15.85
C ASP A 139 -5.43 -10.52 -15.92
N THR A 140 -5.82 -11.69 -16.36
CA THR A 140 -7.20 -12.15 -16.29
C THR A 140 -7.49 -12.67 -14.87
N VAL A 141 -8.75 -12.88 -14.54
CA VAL A 141 -9.14 -13.55 -13.29
C VAL A 141 -8.41 -14.89 -13.14
N GLN A 142 -8.28 -15.66 -14.24
CA GLN A 142 -7.58 -16.95 -14.27
C GLN A 142 -6.09 -16.82 -13.96
N ASP A 143 -5.42 -15.80 -14.48
CA ASP A 143 -3.99 -15.55 -14.19
C ASP A 143 -3.77 -15.25 -12.70
N VAL A 144 -4.69 -14.50 -12.09
CA VAL A 144 -4.64 -14.22 -10.65
C VAL A 144 -4.83 -15.49 -9.84
N LEU A 145 -5.85 -16.31 -10.19
CA LEU A 145 -6.13 -17.56 -9.49
C LEU A 145 -4.99 -18.57 -9.63
N ALA A 146 -4.28 -18.59 -10.75
CA ALA A 146 -3.12 -19.46 -10.95
C ALA A 146 -1.93 -19.10 -10.03
N ARG A 147 -1.87 -17.84 -9.55
CA ARG A 147 -0.85 -17.33 -8.60
C ARG A 147 -1.34 -17.30 -7.16
N ALA A 148 -2.62 -17.66 -6.94
CA ALA A 148 -3.23 -17.60 -5.62
C ALA A 148 -2.51 -18.54 -4.64
N GLU A 149 -2.17 -18.03 -3.48
CA GLU A 149 -1.83 -18.86 -2.32
C GLU A 149 -3.10 -19.57 -1.82
N ALA A 150 -2.94 -20.80 -1.35
CA ALA A 150 -4.05 -21.51 -0.75
C ALA A 150 -4.55 -20.76 0.48
N THR A 151 -5.81 -20.37 0.48
CA THR A 151 -6.46 -19.66 1.58
C THR A 151 -7.26 -20.63 2.43
N ASP A 152 -6.98 -20.68 3.73
CA ASP A 152 -7.89 -21.36 4.65
C ASP A 152 -9.20 -20.58 4.73
N PRO A 153 -10.35 -21.27 4.67
CA PRO A 153 -11.65 -20.62 4.83
C PRO A 153 -11.71 -19.88 6.16
N VAL A 154 -11.95 -18.56 6.11
CA VAL A 154 -12.10 -17.76 7.32
C VAL A 154 -13.58 -17.55 7.63
N THR A 155 -13.94 -17.70 8.91
CA THR A 155 -15.26 -17.35 9.43
C THR A 155 -15.12 -16.13 10.34
N LEU A 156 -16.01 -15.15 10.18
CA LEU A 156 -16.00 -13.92 10.97
C LEU A 156 -17.34 -13.75 11.68
N SER A 157 -17.32 -13.20 12.90
CA SER A 157 -18.56 -12.76 13.52
C SER A 157 -19.02 -11.43 12.92
N VAL A 158 -20.33 -11.22 12.82
CA VAL A 158 -20.91 -9.94 12.39
C VAL A 158 -20.41 -8.80 13.27
N ALA A 159 -20.33 -9.02 14.59
CA ALA A 159 -19.81 -8.03 15.53
C ALA A 159 -18.35 -7.66 15.25
N THR A 160 -17.51 -8.65 14.91
CA THR A 160 -16.11 -8.39 14.51
C THR A 160 -16.06 -7.53 13.26
N VAL A 161 -16.79 -7.90 12.21
CA VAL A 161 -16.81 -7.14 10.95
C VAL A 161 -17.18 -5.68 11.20
N LEU A 162 -18.25 -5.42 11.93
CA LEU A 162 -18.71 -4.06 12.28
C LEU A 162 -17.67 -3.23 13.06
N ALA A 163 -16.80 -3.87 13.83
CA ALA A 163 -15.77 -3.18 14.62
C ALA A 163 -14.47 -2.89 13.85
N LEU A 164 -14.21 -3.59 12.74
CA LEU A 164 -12.94 -3.49 12.00
C LEU A 164 -12.65 -2.10 11.46
N PRO A 165 -13.59 -1.33 10.88
CA PRO A 165 -13.33 0.03 10.41
C PRO A 165 -12.84 0.98 11.51
N ASP A 166 -13.46 0.91 12.69
CA ASP A 166 -13.07 1.76 13.83
C ASP A 166 -11.69 1.37 14.35
N ARG A 167 -11.40 0.07 14.47
CA ARG A 167 -10.07 -0.44 14.84
C ARG A 167 -8.98 -0.03 13.84
N LEU A 168 -9.30 0.01 12.54
CA LEU A 168 -8.41 0.55 11.53
C LEU A 168 -8.22 2.06 11.74
N ARG A 169 -9.32 2.78 11.95
CA ARG A 169 -9.34 4.24 12.08
C ARG A 169 -8.51 4.76 13.26
N GLU A 170 -8.53 4.07 14.39
CA GLU A 170 -7.71 4.37 15.58
C GLU A 170 -6.20 4.39 15.29
N GLN A 171 -5.78 3.71 14.24
CA GLN A 171 -4.37 3.54 13.85
C GLN A 171 -3.98 4.40 12.62
N GLN A 172 -4.72 5.45 12.34
CA GLN A 172 -4.51 6.35 11.22
C GLN A 172 -4.07 7.77 11.66
N PRO A 173 -2.87 7.94 12.25
CA PRO A 173 -2.40 9.25 12.68
C PRO A 173 -2.18 10.22 11.51
N GLY A 174 -1.76 9.72 10.34
CA GLY A 174 -1.58 10.50 9.12
C GLY A 174 -2.92 11.06 8.63
N PHE A 175 -3.92 10.21 8.51
CA PHE A 175 -5.27 10.64 8.15
C PHE A 175 -5.86 11.61 9.19
N GLY A 176 -5.66 11.35 10.47
CA GLY A 176 -6.13 12.24 11.54
C GLY A 176 -5.55 13.65 11.46
N ARG A 177 -4.34 13.80 10.92
CA ARG A 177 -3.64 15.09 10.79
C ARG A 177 -3.91 15.79 9.47
N THR A 178 -4.15 15.07 8.38
CA THR A 178 -4.14 15.63 7.02
C THR A 178 -5.38 15.29 6.21
N GLY A 179 -6.10 14.20 6.54
CA GLY A 179 -7.19 13.67 5.72
C GLY A 179 -6.74 13.08 4.37
N GLY A 180 -5.45 13.12 4.05
CA GLY A 180 -4.91 12.92 2.69
C GLY A 180 -4.34 11.51 2.42
N VAL A 181 -4.57 10.52 3.27
CA VAL A 181 -4.04 9.15 3.10
C VAL A 181 -5.10 8.07 3.14
N HIS A 182 -4.77 6.96 2.51
CA HIS A 182 -5.45 5.69 2.69
C HIS A 182 -4.74 4.84 3.75
N ALA A 183 -5.45 3.84 4.27
CA ALA A 183 -4.89 2.84 5.15
C ALA A 183 -5.32 1.42 4.74
N ALA A 184 -4.42 0.48 5.02
CA ALA A 184 -4.69 -0.94 5.05
C ALA A 184 -4.25 -1.51 6.40
N GLY A 185 -4.94 -2.54 6.86
CA GLY A 185 -4.61 -3.25 8.09
C GLY A 185 -4.80 -4.74 7.95
N LEU A 186 -3.92 -5.53 8.57
CA LEU A 186 -4.05 -6.97 8.71
C LEU A 186 -4.54 -7.29 10.13
N PHE A 187 -5.54 -8.15 10.19
CA PHE A 187 -6.22 -8.53 11.44
C PHE A 187 -6.40 -10.05 11.51
N GLU A 188 -6.44 -10.57 12.72
CA GLU A 188 -6.88 -11.94 12.99
C GLU A 188 -8.41 -12.05 12.83
N ALA A 189 -8.93 -13.27 12.77
CA ALA A 189 -10.35 -13.52 12.58
C ALA A 189 -11.23 -13.01 13.77
N ASP A 190 -10.66 -12.86 14.96
CA ASP A 190 -11.32 -12.26 16.12
C ASP A 190 -11.28 -10.72 16.11
N GLY A 191 -10.66 -10.14 15.07
CA GLY A 191 -10.45 -8.70 14.92
C GLY A 191 -9.26 -8.15 15.71
N THR A 192 -8.40 -9.00 16.26
CA THR A 192 -7.12 -8.56 16.83
C THR A 192 -6.26 -7.96 15.74
N ARG A 193 -5.82 -6.72 15.96
CA ARG A 193 -4.96 -6.01 15.03
C ARG A 193 -3.56 -6.58 15.03
N VAL A 194 -3.01 -6.84 13.84
CA VAL A 194 -1.63 -7.28 13.65
C VAL A 194 -0.74 -6.12 13.17
N VAL A 195 -1.13 -5.46 12.09
CA VAL A 195 -0.38 -4.33 11.52
C VAL A 195 -1.30 -3.41 10.75
N VAL A 196 -1.03 -2.09 10.80
CA VAL A 196 -1.69 -1.07 9.99
C VAL A 196 -0.64 -0.18 9.34
N ARG A 197 -0.85 0.19 8.08
CA ARG A 197 -0.01 1.14 7.35
C ARG A 197 -0.86 2.14 6.59
N GLU A 198 -0.34 3.37 6.55
CA GLU A 198 -0.91 4.46 5.78
C GLU A 198 -0.03 4.78 4.57
N ASP A 199 -0.67 5.20 3.48
CA ASP A 199 -0.02 5.71 2.28
C ASP A 199 -1.00 6.59 1.48
N VAL A 200 -0.48 7.56 0.71
CA VAL A 200 -1.28 8.33 -0.25
C VAL A 200 -1.95 7.42 -1.28
N GLY A 201 -1.30 6.31 -1.64
CA GLY A 201 -1.80 5.27 -2.52
C GLY A 201 -2.43 4.09 -1.76
N ARG A 202 -3.71 3.80 -2.01
CA ARG A 202 -4.37 2.64 -1.38
C ARG A 202 -3.70 1.30 -1.69
N HIS A 203 -3.13 1.14 -2.89
CA HIS A 203 -2.38 -0.07 -3.28
C HIS A 203 -1.09 -0.19 -2.48
N ASN A 204 -0.35 0.92 -2.34
CA ASN A 204 0.86 0.96 -1.54
C ASN A 204 0.61 0.62 -0.06
N ALA A 205 -0.52 1.07 0.50
CA ALA A 205 -0.88 0.72 1.87
C ALA A 205 -1.02 -0.81 2.05
N VAL A 206 -1.60 -1.51 1.05
CA VAL A 206 -1.69 -2.98 1.05
C VAL A 206 -0.30 -3.60 0.87
N ASP A 207 0.51 -3.10 -0.06
CA ASP A 207 1.88 -3.58 -0.25
C ASP A 207 2.70 -3.46 1.04
N LYS A 208 2.57 -2.34 1.77
CA LYS A 208 3.24 -2.13 3.06
C LYS A 208 2.84 -3.18 4.11
N VAL A 209 1.54 -3.44 4.31
CA VAL A 209 1.13 -4.39 5.35
C VAL A 209 1.51 -5.83 5.00
N VAL A 210 1.40 -6.24 3.74
CA VAL A 210 1.83 -7.57 3.29
C VAL A 210 3.35 -7.68 3.35
N GLY A 211 4.08 -6.69 2.86
CA GLY A 211 5.53 -6.66 2.91
C GLY A 211 6.10 -6.71 4.34
N SER A 212 5.39 -6.15 5.32
CA SER A 212 5.78 -6.26 6.73
C SER A 212 5.83 -7.72 7.20
N ARG A 213 4.91 -8.55 6.73
CA ARG A 213 4.86 -9.99 7.07
C ARG A 213 5.93 -10.78 6.33
N ILE A 214 6.18 -10.42 5.05
CA ILE A 214 7.26 -11.03 4.25
C ILE A 214 8.60 -10.78 4.91
N LEU A 215 8.93 -9.52 5.24
CA LEU A 215 10.23 -9.16 5.81
C LEU A 215 10.47 -9.73 7.21
N THR A 216 9.41 -10.01 7.95
CA THR A 216 9.51 -10.61 9.29
C THR A 216 9.33 -12.14 9.26
N ALA A 217 9.13 -12.74 8.10
CA ALA A 217 8.86 -14.17 7.90
C ALA A 217 7.75 -14.71 8.83
N GLN A 218 6.74 -13.89 9.08
CA GLN A 218 5.64 -14.25 9.98
C GLN A 218 4.40 -14.66 9.18
N ARG A 219 3.52 -15.46 9.80
CA ARG A 219 2.26 -15.91 9.20
C ARG A 219 1.42 -14.73 8.72
N MET A 220 0.79 -14.87 7.57
CA MET A 220 -0.18 -13.91 7.05
C MET A 220 -1.49 -14.03 7.85
N PRO A 221 -1.99 -12.94 8.49
CA PRO A 221 -3.30 -12.94 9.12
C PRO A 221 -4.41 -13.03 8.06
N PRO A 222 -5.58 -13.61 8.37
CA PRO A 222 -6.57 -13.92 7.34
C PRO A 222 -7.40 -12.74 6.85
N VAL A 223 -7.39 -11.59 7.54
CA VAL A 223 -8.31 -10.47 7.25
C VAL A 223 -7.55 -9.21 6.85
N LEU A 224 -7.89 -8.68 5.67
CA LEU A 224 -7.44 -7.37 5.19
C LEU A 224 -8.57 -6.34 5.36
N VAL A 225 -8.28 -5.23 6.03
CA VAL A 225 -9.21 -4.11 6.21
C VAL A 225 -8.71 -2.89 5.45
N LEU A 226 -9.60 -2.23 4.70
CA LEU A 226 -9.28 -1.09 3.82
C LEU A 226 -10.09 0.15 4.18
N SER A 227 -9.46 1.30 4.23
CA SER A 227 -10.14 2.59 4.45
C SER A 227 -10.87 3.14 3.20
N GLY A 228 -10.67 2.54 2.05
CA GLY A 228 -11.16 3.03 0.76
C GLY A 228 -12.03 2.05 -0.01
N ARG A 229 -12.16 2.28 -1.32
CA ARG A 229 -12.90 1.41 -2.25
C ARG A 229 -12.09 0.13 -2.54
N ILE A 230 -12.81 -0.94 -2.90
CA ILE A 230 -12.22 -2.21 -3.33
C ILE A 230 -12.22 -2.27 -4.86
N GLY A 231 -11.05 -2.08 -5.47
CA GLY A 231 -10.81 -2.34 -6.90
C GLY A 231 -10.35 -3.79 -7.12
N PHE A 232 -10.33 -4.21 -8.38
CA PHE A 232 -9.85 -5.52 -8.81
C PHE A 232 -8.46 -5.84 -8.25
N GLU A 233 -7.52 -4.89 -8.37
CA GLU A 233 -6.12 -5.08 -7.97
C GLU A 233 -5.97 -5.30 -6.45
N LEU A 234 -6.85 -4.72 -5.63
CA LEU A 234 -6.79 -4.93 -4.18
C LEU A 234 -7.25 -6.35 -3.81
N VAL A 235 -8.22 -6.90 -4.55
CA VAL A 235 -8.61 -8.30 -4.40
C VAL A 235 -7.52 -9.23 -4.93
N GLN A 236 -6.92 -8.90 -6.07
CA GLN A 236 -5.76 -9.62 -6.62
C GLN A 236 -4.64 -9.72 -5.58
N LYS A 237 -4.26 -8.58 -4.97
CA LYS A 237 -3.23 -8.56 -3.92
C LYS A 237 -3.63 -9.42 -2.71
N ALA A 238 -4.89 -9.36 -2.30
CA ALA A 238 -5.39 -10.18 -1.20
C ALA A 238 -5.30 -11.69 -1.52
N VAL A 239 -5.74 -12.09 -2.71
CA VAL A 239 -5.74 -13.49 -3.17
C VAL A 239 -4.32 -14.04 -3.31
N VAL A 240 -3.43 -13.28 -3.95
CA VAL A 240 -2.00 -13.67 -4.11
C VAL A 240 -1.29 -13.77 -2.74
N SER A 241 -1.74 -13.04 -1.75
CA SER A 241 -1.20 -13.08 -0.38
C SER A 241 -1.85 -14.15 0.52
N GLY A 242 -2.79 -14.94 0.01
CA GLY A 242 -3.48 -15.95 0.80
C GLY A 242 -4.45 -15.39 1.85
N LEU A 243 -5.02 -14.19 1.63
CA LEU A 243 -5.96 -13.56 2.56
C LEU A 243 -7.38 -14.08 2.33
N GLY A 244 -8.05 -14.55 3.40
CA GLY A 244 -9.36 -15.18 3.33
C GLY A 244 -10.55 -14.22 3.42
N ALA A 245 -10.32 -12.98 3.86
CA ALA A 245 -11.36 -11.97 3.97
C ALA A 245 -10.85 -10.57 3.67
N LEU A 246 -11.71 -9.76 3.04
CA LEU A 246 -11.48 -8.37 2.70
C LEU A 246 -12.67 -7.52 3.14
N VAL A 247 -12.43 -6.59 4.07
CA VAL A 247 -13.45 -5.70 4.65
C VAL A 247 -13.09 -4.25 4.32
N ALA A 248 -14.04 -3.46 3.83
CA ALA A 248 -13.80 -2.08 3.45
C ALA A 248 -14.93 -1.12 3.80
N VAL A 249 -14.54 0.10 4.14
CA VAL A 249 -15.47 1.24 4.31
C VAL A 249 -16.14 1.64 3.00
N GLY A 250 -15.45 1.46 1.87
CA GLY A 250 -15.92 1.85 0.54
C GLY A 250 -16.59 0.74 -0.26
N ALA A 251 -17.06 1.12 -1.45
CA ALA A 251 -17.71 0.21 -2.40
C ALA A 251 -16.73 -0.66 -3.17
N PRO A 252 -17.09 -1.90 -3.53
CA PRO A 252 -16.34 -2.69 -4.50
C PRO A 252 -16.72 -2.35 -5.95
N THR A 253 -15.85 -2.75 -6.89
CA THR A 253 -16.16 -2.80 -8.32
C THR A 253 -16.72 -4.17 -8.71
N SER A 254 -17.42 -4.26 -9.85
CA SER A 254 -18.01 -5.54 -10.32
C SER A 254 -16.95 -6.63 -10.53
N LEU A 255 -15.80 -6.29 -11.14
CA LEU A 255 -14.73 -7.25 -11.38
C LEU A 255 -14.08 -7.71 -10.07
N ALA A 256 -13.96 -6.82 -9.06
CA ALA A 256 -13.50 -7.17 -7.73
C ALA A 256 -14.42 -8.21 -7.07
N VAL A 257 -15.74 -8.04 -7.21
CA VAL A 257 -16.74 -9.00 -6.70
C VAL A 257 -16.62 -10.35 -7.39
N SER A 258 -16.47 -10.37 -8.72
CA SER A 258 -16.28 -11.62 -9.48
C SER A 258 -15.05 -12.38 -9.01
N LEU A 259 -13.90 -11.71 -8.94
CA LEU A 259 -12.66 -12.34 -8.47
C LEU A 259 -12.78 -12.88 -7.03
N ALA A 260 -13.38 -12.10 -6.11
CA ALA A 260 -13.55 -12.53 -4.73
C ALA A 260 -14.42 -13.80 -4.61
N ARG A 261 -15.49 -13.91 -5.42
CA ARG A 261 -16.34 -15.11 -5.47
C ARG A 261 -15.61 -16.32 -6.01
N GLU A 262 -14.85 -16.16 -7.11
CA GLU A 262 -14.10 -17.25 -7.73
C GLU A 262 -12.95 -17.72 -6.82
N ALA A 263 -12.28 -16.77 -6.14
CA ALA A 263 -11.21 -17.09 -5.19
C ALA A 263 -11.73 -17.58 -3.83
N GLY A 264 -13.03 -17.59 -3.58
CA GLY A 264 -13.60 -17.97 -2.29
C GLY A 264 -13.26 -17.00 -1.14
N VAL A 265 -12.99 -15.72 -1.41
CA VAL A 265 -12.68 -14.71 -0.39
C VAL A 265 -13.97 -14.09 0.14
N VAL A 266 -14.08 -13.94 1.48
CA VAL A 266 -15.15 -13.13 2.07
C VAL A 266 -14.93 -11.68 1.70
N MET A 267 -15.91 -11.04 1.06
CA MET A 267 -15.83 -9.63 0.71
C MET A 267 -16.96 -8.82 1.30
N VAL A 268 -16.59 -7.84 2.12
CA VAL A 268 -17.52 -6.89 2.75
C VAL A 268 -17.17 -5.47 2.31
N GLY A 269 -18.18 -4.72 1.91
CA GLY A 269 -18.08 -3.31 1.58
C GLY A 269 -19.11 -2.46 2.29
N PHE A 270 -18.96 -1.12 2.21
CA PHE A 270 -19.81 -0.15 2.89
C PHE A 270 -19.90 -0.37 4.41
N ASP A 271 -18.82 -0.88 5.02
CA ASP A 271 -18.78 -1.15 6.46
C ASP A 271 -18.61 0.16 7.23
N ARG A 272 -19.74 0.76 7.58
CA ARG A 272 -19.81 2.02 8.32
C ARG A 272 -21.19 2.26 8.94
N GLY A 273 -21.23 2.96 10.06
CA GLY A 273 -22.49 3.35 10.69
C GLY A 273 -23.35 2.17 11.17
N GLY A 274 -22.72 1.10 11.64
CA GLY A 274 -23.40 -0.08 12.18
C GLY A 274 -24.02 -1.00 11.12
N ARG A 275 -23.60 -0.88 9.84
CA ARG A 275 -24.08 -1.74 8.76
C ARG A 275 -22.97 -2.04 7.77
N PHE A 276 -23.07 -3.16 7.07
CA PHE A 276 -22.23 -3.53 5.94
C PHE A 276 -23.02 -4.30 4.89
N VAL A 277 -22.37 -4.53 3.73
CA VAL A 277 -22.90 -5.36 2.64
C VAL A 277 -21.90 -6.47 2.33
N ALA A 278 -22.31 -7.73 2.44
CA ALA A 278 -21.52 -8.87 2.01
C ALA A 278 -21.72 -9.12 0.50
N TYR A 279 -20.66 -9.03 -0.28
CA TYR A 279 -20.65 -9.24 -1.73
C TYR A 279 -20.23 -10.65 -2.13
N ALA A 280 -19.42 -11.31 -1.27
CA ALA A 280 -19.00 -12.69 -1.41
C ALA A 280 -18.81 -13.32 -0.03
N GLY A 281 -19.05 -14.64 0.09
CA GLY A 281 -18.79 -15.42 1.31
C GLY A 281 -19.73 -15.10 2.47
N ALA A 282 -20.97 -14.67 2.24
CA ALA A 282 -21.93 -14.31 3.29
C ALA A 282 -22.24 -15.49 4.24
N GLU A 283 -22.18 -16.72 3.75
CA GLU A 283 -22.36 -17.96 4.52
C GLU A 283 -21.28 -18.20 5.58
N ARG A 284 -20.19 -17.47 5.54
CA ARG A 284 -19.10 -17.51 6.52
C ARG A 284 -19.14 -16.36 7.54
N LEU A 285 -20.18 -15.55 7.49
CA LEU A 285 -20.46 -14.55 8.52
C LEU A 285 -21.41 -15.18 9.55
N ARG A 286 -21.08 -15.07 10.83
CA ARG A 286 -21.83 -15.66 11.95
C ARG A 286 -22.28 -14.56 12.91
N ASP A 287 -23.42 -14.76 13.57
CA ASP A 287 -23.90 -13.88 14.62
C ASP A 287 -23.04 -13.99 15.90
#